data_a25e1c66a4ad08caa58ce580082a66c0
#
_entry.id   a25e1c66a4ad08caa58ce580082a66c0
#
_cell.length_a   1.000
_cell.length_b   1.000
_cell.length_c   1.000
_cell.angle_alpha   90.00
_cell.angle_beta   90.00
_cell.angle_gamma   90.00
#
_symmetry.space_group_name_H-M   'P 1'
#
loop_
_entity.id
_entity.type
_entity.pdbx_description
1 polymer ?
#
loop_
_entity_poly.entity_id
_entity_poly.type
_entity_poly.pdbx_seq_one_letter_code
_entity_poly.pdbx_strand_id
1 'polypeptide(L)'
;MQVIITDHHAMPKVFPPADATIHPLVPGEKYPDKSLSGGGVAFKLAQGLLKKHHEKHELLDGGESHEAFEKWLLDMVAISTVADMVPLIGESRTLVRYGLTVLNKTRNLGLRQLLVNAGLIDENGKSKRVFDTETISYQIAPRINAAGRMDHANVSFALLMAATKEEAADLAAKLQKNNTDRQKLTEQLLGQARAQIKETKQEDNPIILIEGQNWSAGILGLVAGKIKEEFFKPTIVMGISSGGVVGSGRSVPGFNLIASLQSIPEFFNKFGGHPQACGFSLKDAAELPKFREAMLEKAKYGTKDLDLTPQLKIDIEVNLEDVNWKLYDILQKFEPFGMGNAEPLYAATGLTVMGVEPVGKDSKHLRLLVKHNSHVVRKTIAFGFGDAVKHPSNWSALKPGDKIDLAFSVGVNEWNGNRELQLMVDDIRISSPSSGEDGGGGICR
;
A
#
# COMPACT_ATOMS: atom_id res chain seq x y z
N MET A 1 34.94 -18.05 -4.82
CA MET A 1 33.73 -17.47 -5.48
C MET A 1 33.77 -15.98 -5.25
N GLN A 2 33.60 -15.18 -6.30
CA GLN A 2 33.44 -13.73 -6.15
C GLN A 2 31.99 -13.41 -5.85
N VAL A 3 31.74 -12.50 -4.93
CA VAL A 3 30.40 -12.13 -4.45
C VAL A 3 30.20 -10.62 -4.55
N ILE A 4 29.14 -10.20 -5.22
CA ILE A 4 28.69 -8.82 -5.25
C ILE A 4 27.34 -8.76 -4.54
N ILE A 5 27.19 -7.89 -3.57
CA ILE A 5 25.94 -7.66 -2.83
C ILE A 5 25.29 -6.38 -3.36
N THR A 6 24.02 -6.46 -3.71
CA THR A 6 23.16 -5.31 -3.98
C THR A 6 22.04 -5.28 -2.94
N ASP A 7 21.90 -4.19 -2.19
CA ASP A 7 20.89 -4.09 -1.14
C ASP A 7 20.52 -2.62 -0.88
N HIS A 8 19.40 -2.38 -0.18
CA HIS A 8 18.89 -1.07 0.19
C HIS A 8 18.34 -1.03 1.63
N HIS A 9 18.28 -2.16 2.32
CA HIS A 9 17.78 -2.26 3.69
C HIS A 9 18.63 -1.47 4.69
N ALA A 10 18.17 -1.38 5.94
CA ALA A 10 18.96 -0.78 7.00
C ALA A 10 20.30 -1.49 7.15
N MET A 11 21.35 -0.70 7.32
CA MET A 11 22.73 -1.21 7.39
C MET A 11 22.92 -2.15 8.59
N PRO A 12 23.46 -3.36 8.39
CA PRO A 12 23.79 -4.26 9.49
C PRO A 12 24.97 -3.71 10.27
N LYS A 13 25.07 -4.07 11.56
CA LYS A 13 26.23 -3.72 12.41
C LYS A 13 27.54 -4.31 11.89
N VAL A 14 27.48 -5.49 11.29
CA VAL A 14 28.61 -6.19 10.68
C VAL A 14 28.25 -6.51 9.25
N PHE A 15 29.06 -6.04 8.31
CA PHE A 15 28.88 -6.31 6.89
C PHE A 15 29.20 -7.76 6.58
N PRO A 16 28.39 -8.44 5.75
CA PRO A 16 28.77 -9.74 5.20
C PRO A 16 29.99 -9.57 4.28
N PRO A 17 30.92 -10.54 4.28
CA PRO A 17 32.10 -10.50 3.43
C PRO A 17 31.68 -10.59 1.96
N ALA A 18 32.09 -9.61 1.13
CA ALA A 18 31.84 -9.56 -0.29
C ALA A 18 32.99 -8.83 -1.01
N ASP A 19 33.22 -9.16 -2.30
CA ASP A 19 34.19 -8.47 -3.13
C ASP A 19 33.75 -7.04 -3.45
N ALA A 20 32.43 -6.81 -3.54
CA ALA A 20 31.83 -5.48 -3.67
C ALA A 20 30.42 -5.43 -3.06
N THR A 21 30.08 -4.27 -2.50
CA THR A 21 28.73 -3.98 -2.00
C THR A 21 28.21 -2.71 -2.66
N ILE A 22 27.07 -2.81 -3.35
CA ILE A 22 26.38 -1.69 -4.00
C ILE A 22 25.14 -1.39 -3.16
N HIS A 23 25.21 -0.32 -2.38
CA HIS A 23 24.18 0.03 -1.42
C HIS A 23 24.22 1.54 -1.12
N PRO A 24 23.11 2.28 -1.23
CA PRO A 24 23.12 3.75 -1.12
C PRO A 24 23.52 4.26 0.28
N LEU A 25 23.44 3.42 1.31
CA LEU A 25 23.73 3.79 2.69
C LEU A 25 25.12 3.33 3.20
N VAL A 26 25.96 2.72 2.34
CA VAL A 26 27.34 2.35 2.74
C VAL A 26 28.10 3.59 3.22
N PRO A 27 28.84 3.53 4.34
CA PRO A 27 29.63 4.65 4.80
C PRO A 27 30.60 5.15 3.73
N GLY A 28 30.56 6.45 3.45
CA GLY A 28 31.37 7.07 2.40
C GLY A 28 30.76 7.07 1.01
N GLU A 29 29.62 6.40 0.79
CA GLU A 29 28.90 6.42 -0.49
C GLU A 29 28.37 7.83 -0.79
N LYS A 30 28.67 8.31 -2.03
CA LYS A 30 28.34 9.66 -2.49
C LYS A 30 27.08 9.72 -3.36
N TYR A 31 26.45 8.58 -3.65
CA TYR A 31 25.23 8.54 -4.45
C TYR A 31 24.13 9.41 -3.80
N PRO A 32 23.53 10.34 -4.55
CA PRO A 32 22.66 11.37 -3.93
C PRO A 32 21.33 10.78 -3.42
N ASP A 33 20.71 9.84 -4.14
CA ASP A 33 19.46 9.23 -3.71
C ASP A 33 19.75 8.06 -2.75
N LYS A 34 19.38 8.24 -1.48
CA LYS A 34 19.59 7.26 -0.41
C LYS A 34 18.40 6.31 -0.22
N SER A 35 17.32 6.51 -0.99
CA SER A 35 16.05 5.81 -0.83
C SER A 35 15.71 4.83 -1.95
N LEU A 36 16.64 4.56 -2.88
CA LEU A 36 16.39 3.60 -3.97
C LEU A 36 15.88 2.25 -3.44
N SER A 37 14.87 1.68 -4.09
CA SER A 37 14.42 0.30 -3.83
C SER A 37 15.48 -0.73 -4.21
N GLY A 38 15.33 -1.97 -3.76
CA GLY A 38 16.21 -3.07 -4.18
C GLY A 38 16.27 -3.23 -5.70
N GLY A 39 15.14 -3.09 -6.41
CA GLY A 39 15.09 -3.05 -7.87
C GLY A 39 15.80 -1.83 -8.46
N GLY A 40 15.72 -0.67 -7.79
CA GLY A 40 16.46 0.53 -8.18
C GLY A 40 17.98 0.34 -8.06
N VAL A 41 18.46 -0.26 -6.97
CA VAL A 41 19.88 -0.57 -6.80
C VAL A 41 20.37 -1.60 -7.84
N ALA A 42 19.58 -2.65 -8.09
CA ALA A 42 19.88 -3.63 -9.14
C ALA A 42 19.91 -2.98 -10.53
N PHE A 43 19.01 -2.03 -10.79
CA PHE A 43 19.01 -1.26 -12.04
C PHE A 43 20.29 -0.41 -12.19
N LYS A 44 20.82 0.18 -11.12
CA LYS A 44 22.10 0.92 -11.17
C LYS A 44 23.28 -0.01 -11.52
N LEU A 45 23.27 -1.22 -10.99
CA LEU A 45 24.26 -2.23 -11.41
C LEU A 45 24.10 -2.56 -12.89
N ALA A 46 22.87 -2.78 -13.37
CA ALA A 46 22.60 -3.05 -14.78
C ALA A 46 23.08 -1.90 -15.69
N GLN A 47 22.81 -0.64 -15.30
CA GLN A 47 23.34 0.54 -16.03
C GLN A 47 24.86 0.53 -16.12
N GLY A 48 25.55 0.25 -15.01
CA GLY A 48 27.01 0.14 -15.00
C GLY A 48 27.54 -0.97 -15.91
N LEU A 49 26.89 -2.14 -15.90
CA LEU A 49 27.24 -3.27 -16.77
C LEU A 49 27.01 -2.96 -18.27
N LEU A 50 25.84 -2.39 -18.58
CA LEU A 50 25.49 -2.01 -19.95
C LEU A 50 26.47 -0.95 -20.49
N LYS A 51 26.81 0.06 -19.70
CA LYS A 51 27.82 1.06 -20.05
C LYS A 51 29.18 0.41 -20.31
N LYS A 52 29.62 -0.51 -19.46
CA LYS A 52 30.90 -1.21 -19.60
C LYS A 52 30.93 -2.15 -20.81
N HIS A 53 29.83 -2.81 -21.10
CA HIS A 53 29.68 -3.65 -22.29
C HIS A 53 29.71 -2.80 -23.56
N HIS A 54 29.05 -1.65 -23.57
CA HIS A 54 29.03 -0.74 -24.72
C HIS A 54 30.43 -0.20 -25.10
N GLU A 55 31.37 -0.11 -24.15
CA GLU A 55 32.76 0.25 -24.47
C GLU A 55 33.45 -0.72 -25.45
N LYS A 56 32.96 -1.96 -25.55
CA LYS A 56 33.55 -3.02 -26.36
C LYS A 56 32.64 -3.55 -27.48
N HIS A 57 31.34 -3.35 -27.34
CA HIS A 57 30.29 -3.90 -28.21
C HIS A 57 29.26 -2.82 -28.52
N GLU A 58 29.03 -2.52 -29.79
CA GLU A 58 28.06 -1.50 -30.20
C GLU A 58 26.62 -1.87 -29.85
N LEU A 59 26.28 -3.16 -29.91
CA LEU A 59 24.95 -3.70 -29.62
C LEU A 59 25.06 -4.88 -28.65
N LEU A 60 23.92 -5.24 -28.04
CA LEU A 60 23.76 -6.49 -27.28
C LEU A 60 23.63 -7.68 -28.24
N ASP A 61 23.83 -8.92 -27.75
CA ASP A 61 23.75 -10.16 -28.54
C ASP A 61 22.42 -10.32 -29.25
N GLY A 62 21.39 -9.71 -29.05
CA GLY A 62 20.12 -9.73 -29.81
C GLY A 62 20.00 -8.61 -30.85
N GLY A 63 21.05 -7.80 -31.06
CA GLY A 63 21.02 -6.66 -31.99
C GLY A 63 20.30 -5.43 -31.41
N GLU A 64 19.96 -5.43 -30.14
CA GLU A 64 19.30 -4.30 -29.43
C GLU A 64 20.37 -3.34 -28.88
N SER A 65 20.10 -2.02 -28.90
CA SER A 65 21.02 -1.05 -28.30
C SER A 65 20.91 -1.13 -26.75
N HIS A 66 22.04 -0.87 -26.08
CA HIS A 66 22.13 -0.85 -24.61
C HIS A 66 21.12 0.12 -23.99
N GLU A 67 20.94 1.30 -24.58
CA GLU A 67 19.98 2.28 -24.13
C GLU A 67 18.52 1.81 -24.24
N ALA A 68 18.19 1.11 -25.34
CA ALA A 68 16.84 0.56 -25.50
C ALA A 68 16.57 -0.55 -24.47
N PHE A 69 17.52 -1.46 -24.28
CA PHE A 69 17.41 -2.51 -23.28
C PHE A 69 17.28 -1.95 -21.86
N GLU A 70 18.09 -0.97 -21.49
CA GLU A 70 18.05 -0.30 -20.21
C GLU A 70 16.64 0.27 -19.92
N LYS A 71 16.04 0.96 -20.90
CA LYS A 71 14.70 1.53 -20.76
C LYS A 71 13.63 0.48 -20.49
N TRP A 72 13.74 -0.72 -21.08
CA TRP A 72 12.78 -1.80 -20.82
C TRP A 72 12.84 -2.37 -19.42
N LEU A 73 13.93 -2.23 -18.68
CA LEU A 73 14.04 -2.66 -17.29
C LEU A 73 13.24 -1.78 -16.33
N LEU A 74 12.79 -0.60 -16.75
CA LEU A 74 12.12 0.37 -15.89
C LEU A 74 10.75 -0.09 -15.39
N ASP A 75 10.07 -1.01 -16.07
CA ASP A 75 8.83 -1.61 -15.55
C ASP A 75 9.05 -2.35 -14.23
N MET A 76 10.13 -3.14 -14.15
CA MET A 76 10.51 -3.85 -12.92
C MET A 76 10.94 -2.88 -11.81
N VAL A 77 11.64 -1.81 -12.17
CA VAL A 77 12.04 -0.76 -11.22
C VAL A 77 10.83 -0.06 -10.64
N ALA A 78 9.83 0.28 -11.48
CA ALA A 78 8.59 0.90 -11.00
C ALA A 78 7.84 -0.03 -10.05
N ILE A 79 7.69 -1.32 -10.42
CA ILE A 79 7.02 -2.31 -9.56
C ILE A 79 7.74 -2.42 -8.21
N SER A 80 9.07 -2.57 -8.23
CA SER A 80 9.87 -2.68 -7.00
C SER A 80 9.74 -1.43 -6.13
N THR A 81 9.89 -0.23 -6.70
CA THR A 81 9.89 1.03 -5.98
C THR A 81 8.55 1.31 -5.32
N VAL A 82 7.44 1.06 -6.03
CA VAL A 82 6.09 1.28 -5.51
C VAL A 82 5.71 0.21 -4.49
N ALA A 83 6.02 -1.07 -4.77
CA ALA A 83 5.68 -2.19 -3.87
C ALA A 83 6.42 -2.11 -2.53
N ASP A 84 7.61 -1.53 -2.52
CA ASP A 84 8.44 -1.35 -1.33
C ASP A 84 8.20 -0.02 -0.59
N MET A 85 7.18 0.73 -1.02
CA MET A 85 6.77 1.99 -0.39
C MET A 85 7.90 3.04 -0.34
N VAL A 86 8.80 3.04 -1.32
CA VAL A 86 9.86 4.04 -1.43
C VAL A 86 9.28 5.42 -1.70
N PRO A 87 9.78 6.50 -1.06
CA PRO A 87 9.33 7.85 -1.34
C PRO A 87 9.48 8.23 -2.82
N LEU A 88 8.38 8.64 -3.46
CA LEU A 88 8.34 9.05 -4.87
C LEU A 88 8.78 10.52 -5.02
N ILE A 89 10.04 10.77 -4.69
CA ILE A 89 10.72 12.06 -4.83
C ILE A 89 12.02 11.86 -5.62
N GLY A 90 12.60 12.93 -6.12
CA GLY A 90 13.90 12.91 -6.80
C GLY A 90 13.98 11.85 -7.91
N GLU A 91 15.03 11.03 -7.85
CA GLU A 91 15.28 9.99 -8.85
C GLU A 91 14.24 8.87 -8.79
N SER A 92 13.86 8.42 -7.60
CA SER A 92 12.86 7.35 -7.44
C SER A 92 11.54 7.71 -8.12
N ARG A 93 11.07 8.98 -8.01
CA ARG A 93 9.89 9.47 -8.74
C ARG A 93 10.10 9.42 -10.26
N THR A 94 11.27 9.84 -10.73
CA THR A 94 11.62 9.83 -12.16
C THR A 94 11.60 8.40 -12.71
N LEU A 95 12.23 7.46 -12.01
CA LEU A 95 12.26 6.05 -12.39
C LEU A 95 10.85 5.44 -12.44
N VAL A 96 9.99 5.74 -11.47
CA VAL A 96 8.60 5.26 -11.46
C VAL A 96 7.79 5.89 -12.59
N ARG A 97 7.93 7.19 -12.85
CA ARG A 97 7.21 7.86 -13.94
C ARG A 97 7.48 7.22 -15.30
N TYR A 98 8.75 7.01 -15.63
CA TYR A 98 9.11 6.36 -16.89
C TYR A 98 8.84 4.86 -16.85
N GLY A 99 8.99 4.23 -15.69
CA GLY A 99 8.68 2.82 -15.50
C GLY A 99 7.20 2.50 -15.70
N LEU A 100 6.28 3.38 -15.27
CA LEU A 100 4.85 3.26 -15.57
C LEU A 100 4.58 3.36 -17.08
N THR A 101 5.31 4.23 -17.80
CA THR A 101 5.21 4.30 -19.27
C THR A 101 5.65 2.97 -19.92
N VAL A 102 6.70 2.34 -19.41
CA VAL A 102 7.17 1.03 -19.88
C VAL A 102 6.21 -0.08 -19.47
N LEU A 103 5.72 -0.08 -18.23
CA LEU A 103 4.77 -1.07 -17.71
C LEU A 103 3.49 -1.15 -18.56
N ASN A 104 2.98 0.00 -19.02
CA ASN A 104 1.79 0.06 -19.89
C ASN A 104 2.00 -0.60 -21.28
N LYS A 105 3.24 -0.92 -21.65
CA LYS A 105 3.62 -1.58 -22.91
C LYS A 105 4.68 -2.65 -22.67
N THR A 106 4.76 -3.22 -21.48
CA THR A 106 5.77 -4.20 -21.12
C THR A 106 5.89 -5.33 -22.14
N ARG A 107 7.12 -5.74 -22.44
CA ARG A 107 7.42 -6.89 -23.28
C ARG A 107 7.73 -8.17 -22.50
N ASN A 108 7.82 -8.07 -21.16
CA ASN A 108 8.07 -9.23 -20.31
C ASN A 108 6.89 -10.19 -20.38
N LEU A 109 7.13 -11.45 -20.83
CA LEU A 109 6.08 -12.45 -21.05
C LEU A 109 5.33 -12.78 -19.77
N GLY A 110 6.07 -13.01 -18.67
CA GLY A 110 5.49 -13.34 -17.39
C GLY A 110 4.63 -12.23 -16.82
N LEU A 111 5.11 -10.98 -16.90
CA LEU A 111 4.36 -9.81 -16.44
C LEU A 111 3.09 -9.60 -17.28
N ARG A 112 3.18 -9.74 -18.62
CA ARG A 112 1.99 -9.66 -19.49
C ARG A 112 0.95 -10.70 -19.11
N GLN A 113 1.36 -11.95 -18.87
CA GLN A 113 0.42 -13.00 -18.49
C GLN A 113 -0.20 -12.76 -17.11
N LEU A 114 0.58 -12.21 -16.16
CA LEU A 114 0.05 -11.79 -14.87
C LEU A 114 -1.00 -10.68 -15.03
N LEU A 115 -0.77 -9.70 -15.92
CA LEU A 115 -1.72 -8.63 -16.21
C LEU A 115 -3.01 -9.16 -16.87
N VAL A 116 -2.91 -10.16 -17.75
CA VAL A 116 -4.08 -10.87 -18.34
C VAL A 116 -4.88 -11.53 -17.23
N ASN A 117 -4.24 -12.34 -16.39
CA ASN A 117 -4.90 -13.06 -15.28
C ASN A 117 -5.51 -12.11 -14.24
N ALA A 118 -4.95 -10.90 -14.10
CA ALA A 118 -5.49 -9.84 -13.27
C ALA A 118 -6.69 -9.11 -13.92
N GLY A 119 -6.98 -9.38 -15.20
CA GLY A 119 -8.03 -8.70 -15.97
C GLY A 119 -7.70 -7.25 -16.33
N LEU A 120 -6.41 -6.86 -16.27
CA LEU A 120 -5.92 -5.52 -16.55
C LEU A 120 -5.71 -5.26 -18.04
N ILE A 121 -5.29 -6.28 -18.77
CA ILE A 121 -5.21 -6.30 -20.23
C ILE A 121 -6.01 -7.47 -20.77
N ASP A 122 -6.39 -7.39 -22.03
CA ASP A 122 -6.96 -8.53 -22.75
C ASP A 122 -5.85 -9.45 -23.31
N GLU A 123 -6.23 -10.58 -23.92
CA GLU A 123 -5.29 -11.55 -24.52
C GLU A 123 -4.44 -10.94 -25.64
N ASN A 124 -4.92 -9.89 -26.30
CA ASN A 124 -4.17 -9.16 -27.32
C ASN A 124 -3.19 -8.13 -26.71
N GLY A 125 -3.21 -7.97 -25.37
CA GLY A 125 -2.36 -7.04 -24.64
C GLY A 125 -2.91 -5.61 -24.62
N LYS A 126 -4.18 -5.39 -25.00
CA LYS A 126 -4.82 -4.08 -24.92
C LYS A 126 -5.25 -3.81 -23.48
N SER A 127 -4.76 -2.72 -22.92
CA SER A 127 -5.13 -2.26 -21.59
C SER A 127 -6.54 -1.68 -21.56
N LYS A 128 -7.25 -1.91 -20.48
CA LYS A 128 -8.56 -1.32 -20.18
C LYS A 128 -8.44 0.11 -19.62
N ARG A 129 -7.30 0.44 -19.05
CA ARG A 129 -6.97 1.76 -18.50
C ARG A 129 -5.45 1.95 -18.45
N VAL A 130 -5.00 3.17 -18.31
CA VAL A 130 -3.59 3.47 -18.03
C VAL A 130 -3.24 2.98 -16.64
N PHE A 131 -2.11 2.29 -16.51
CA PHE A 131 -1.61 1.82 -15.22
C PHE A 131 -0.89 2.94 -14.48
N ASP A 132 -1.16 3.01 -13.20
CA ASP A 132 -0.67 3.96 -12.24
C ASP A 132 -0.01 3.24 -11.04
N THR A 133 0.36 3.98 -10.01
CA THR A 133 0.94 3.43 -8.78
C THR A 133 -0.06 2.58 -8.00
N GLU A 134 -1.36 2.88 -8.04
CA GLU A 134 -2.40 2.07 -7.42
C GLU A 134 -2.53 0.71 -8.09
N THR A 135 -2.42 0.67 -9.42
CA THR A 135 -2.40 -0.59 -10.17
C THR A 135 -1.26 -1.49 -9.70
N ILE A 136 -0.08 -0.92 -9.47
CA ILE A 136 1.05 -1.68 -8.90
C ILE A 136 0.73 -2.11 -7.48
N SER A 137 0.33 -1.19 -6.61
CA SER A 137 0.14 -1.44 -5.16
C SER A 137 -0.95 -2.46 -4.86
N TYR A 138 -2.07 -2.40 -5.59
CA TYR A 138 -3.25 -3.19 -5.26
C TYR A 138 -3.52 -4.37 -6.20
N GLN A 139 -2.92 -4.38 -7.39
CA GLN A 139 -3.21 -5.42 -8.37
C GLN A 139 -1.98 -6.23 -8.79
N ILE A 140 -0.82 -5.62 -9.02
CA ILE A 140 0.39 -6.33 -9.47
C ILE A 140 1.19 -6.87 -8.28
N ALA A 141 1.65 -6.01 -7.38
CA ALA A 141 2.52 -6.38 -6.26
C ALA A 141 1.89 -7.43 -5.32
N PRO A 142 0.58 -7.37 -4.98
CA PRO A 142 -0.03 -8.41 -4.14
C PRO A 142 0.00 -9.82 -4.75
N ARG A 143 -0.07 -9.93 -6.09
CA ARG A 143 0.03 -11.22 -6.80
C ARG A 143 1.45 -11.77 -6.77
N ILE A 144 2.44 -10.93 -7.03
CA ILE A 144 3.86 -11.29 -6.95
C ILE A 144 4.20 -11.70 -5.52
N ASN A 145 3.78 -10.91 -4.53
CA ASN A 145 4.07 -11.18 -3.11
C ASN A 145 3.32 -12.40 -2.55
N ALA A 146 2.22 -12.82 -3.17
CA ALA A 146 1.45 -13.98 -2.71
C ALA A 146 2.27 -15.28 -2.72
N ALA A 147 3.21 -15.44 -3.66
CA ALA A 147 4.09 -16.61 -3.68
C ALA A 147 4.88 -16.75 -2.37
N GLY A 148 5.57 -15.70 -1.94
CA GLY A 148 6.36 -15.75 -0.71
C GLY A 148 5.55 -15.85 0.58
N ARG A 149 4.22 -15.64 0.53
CA ARG A 149 3.31 -15.79 1.68
C ARG A 149 2.65 -17.15 1.76
N MET A 150 2.40 -17.78 0.63
CA MET A 150 1.60 -19.02 0.53
C MET A 150 2.43 -20.23 0.07
N ASP A 151 3.56 -19.98 -0.61
CA ASP A 151 4.42 -21.01 -1.20
C ASP A 151 5.89 -20.52 -1.10
N HIS A 152 6.60 -20.43 -2.20
CA HIS A 152 7.98 -19.98 -2.27
C HIS A 152 8.13 -18.83 -3.30
N ALA A 153 8.89 -17.79 -2.94
CA ALA A 153 9.12 -16.61 -3.79
C ALA A 153 9.71 -16.93 -5.18
N ASN A 154 10.35 -18.08 -5.34
CA ASN A 154 10.90 -18.54 -6.61
C ASN A 154 9.84 -18.65 -7.73
N VAL A 155 8.57 -18.87 -7.41
CA VAL A 155 7.49 -18.90 -8.41
C VAL A 155 7.35 -17.55 -9.09
N SER A 156 7.43 -16.45 -8.33
CA SER A 156 7.38 -15.09 -8.88
C SER A 156 8.63 -14.78 -9.70
N PHE A 157 9.80 -15.19 -9.23
CA PHE A 157 11.05 -15.05 -10.00
C PHE A 157 10.97 -15.82 -11.32
N ALA A 158 10.57 -17.09 -11.28
CA ALA A 158 10.43 -17.91 -12.48
C ALA A 158 9.44 -17.29 -13.49
N LEU A 159 8.31 -16.75 -13.01
CA LEU A 159 7.36 -16.05 -13.88
C LEU A 159 8.01 -14.87 -14.61
N LEU A 160 8.74 -14.01 -13.89
CA LEU A 160 9.38 -12.84 -14.50
C LEU A 160 10.54 -13.21 -15.47
N MET A 161 11.08 -14.42 -15.32
CA MET A 161 12.14 -14.97 -16.17
C MET A 161 11.61 -15.93 -17.25
N ALA A 162 10.30 -16.15 -17.35
CA ALA A 162 9.72 -17.08 -18.30
C ALA A 162 10.11 -16.75 -19.75
N ALA A 163 10.61 -17.78 -20.47
CA ALA A 163 11.07 -17.64 -21.83
C ALA A 163 9.99 -17.95 -22.88
N THR A 164 8.92 -18.65 -22.48
CA THR A 164 7.81 -19.01 -23.37
C THR A 164 6.48 -18.53 -22.83
N LYS A 165 5.47 -18.41 -23.71
CA LYS A 165 4.11 -18.01 -23.30
C LYS A 165 3.44 -19.09 -22.46
N GLU A 166 3.70 -20.35 -22.76
CA GLU A 166 3.16 -21.51 -22.06
C GLU A 166 3.65 -21.54 -20.61
N GLU A 167 4.97 -21.40 -20.40
CA GLU A 167 5.57 -21.31 -19.08
C GLU A 167 5.02 -20.11 -18.28
N ALA A 168 4.93 -18.95 -18.93
CA ALA A 168 4.37 -17.74 -18.33
C ALA A 168 2.90 -17.94 -17.92
N ALA A 169 2.09 -18.62 -18.73
CA ALA A 169 0.68 -18.89 -18.45
C ALA A 169 0.52 -19.78 -17.21
N ASP A 170 1.26 -20.87 -17.11
CA ASP A 170 1.21 -21.81 -15.98
C ASP A 170 1.64 -21.14 -14.66
N LEU A 171 2.76 -20.39 -14.70
CA LEU A 171 3.26 -19.70 -13.52
C LEU A 171 2.34 -18.55 -13.08
N ALA A 172 1.78 -17.79 -14.03
CA ALA A 172 0.82 -16.74 -13.72
C ALA A 172 -0.49 -17.29 -13.14
N ALA A 173 -0.98 -18.45 -13.64
CA ALA A 173 -2.14 -19.14 -13.08
C ALA A 173 -1.87 -19.58 -11.62
N LYS A 174 -0.68 -20.13 -11.35
CA LYS A 174 -0.25 -20.49 -9.99
C LYS A 174 -0.24 -19.28 -9.06
N LEU A 175 0.33 -18.13 -9.49
CA LEU A 175 0.33 -16.90 -8.70
C LEU A 175 -1.06 -16.32 -8.47
N GLN A 176 -1.93 -16.35 -9.47
CA GLN A 176 -3.32 -15.93 -9.32
C GLN A 176 -4.05 -16.79 -8.29
N LYS A 177 -3.85 -18.12 -8.31
CA LYS A 177 -4.41 -19.03 -7.30
C LYS A 177 -3.88 -18.68 -5.91
N ASN A 178 -2.56 -18.57 -5.73
CA ASN A 178 -1.94 -18.19 -4.45
C ASN A 178 -2.50 -16.87 -3.91
N ASN A 179 -2.70 -15.86 -4.78
CA ASN A 179 -3.28 -14.58 -4.40
C ASN A 179 -4.74 -14.72 -3.95
N THR A 180 -5.53 -15.52 -4.66
CA THR A 180 -6.94 -15.79 -4.31
C THR A 180 -7.03 -16.52 -2.97
N ASP A 181 -6.21 -17.53 -2.77
CA ASP A 181 -6.17 -18.32 -1.52
C ASP A 181 -5.71 -17.45 -0.34
N ARG A 182 -4.69 -16.61 -0.57
CA ARG A 182 -4.26 -15.60 0.41
C ARG A 182 -5.40 -14.66 0.80
N GLN A 183 -6.16 -14.12 -0.18
CA GLN A 183 -7.29 -13.22 0.09
C GLN A 183 -8.36 -13.90 0.92
N LYS A 184 -8.78 -15.12 0.54
CA LYS A 184 -9.77 -15.90 1.29
C LYS A 184 -9.32 -16.18 2.72
N LEU A 185 -8.08 -16.63 2.89
CA LEU A 185 -7.52 -16.89 4.22
C LEU A 185 -7.44 -15.62 5.06
N THR A 186 -7.01 -14.49 4.46
CA THR A 186 -6.96 -13.20 5.17
C THR A 186 -8.35 -12.78 5.66
N GLU A 187 -9.40 -12.88 4.82
CA GLU A 187 -10.77 -12.53 5.24
C GLU A 187 -11.30 -13.48 6.33
N GLN A 188 -11.02 -14.77 6.23
CA GLN A 188 -11.38 -15.73 7.26
C GLN A 188 -10.75 -15.38 8.61
N LEU A 189 -9.42 -15.12 8.62
CA LEU A 189 -8.70 -14.77 9.84
C LEU A 189 -9.13 -13.41 10.41
N LEU A 190 -9.47 -12.45 9.56
CA LEU A 190 -10.05 -11.18 10.00
C LEU A 190 -11.39 -11.36 10.70
N GLY A 191 -12.25 -12.22 10.17
CA GLY A 191 -13.51 -12.55 10.84
C GLY A 191 -13.29 -13.13 12.23
N GLN A 192 -12.35 -14.06 12.38
CA GLN A 192 -11.97 -14.64 13.67
C GLN A 192 -11.35 -13.59 14.62
N ALA A 193 -10.48 -12.74 14.09
CA ALA A 193 -9.85 -11.67 14.85
C ALA A 193 -10.87 -10.67 15.42
N ARG A 194 -11.82 -10.22 14.59
CA ARG A 194 -12.90 -9.32 15.03
C ARG A 194 -13.79 -9.95 16.10
N ALA A 195 -14.13 -11.22 15.95
CA ALA A 195 -14.88 -11.96 16.96
C ALA A 195 -14.14 -12.00 18.29
N GLN A 196 -12.83 -12.33 18.26
CA GLN A 196 -11.98 -12.35 19.46
C GLN A 196 -11.86 -10.97 20.11
N ILE A 197 -11.68 -9.89 19.34
CA ILE A 197 -11.61 -8.51 19.86
C ILE A 197 -12.88 -8.19 20.63
N LYS A 198 -14.05 -8.45 20.04
CA LYS A 198 -15.34 -8.17 20.64
C LYS A 198 -15.59 -9.01 21.89
N GLU A 199 -15.33 -10.31 21.83
CA GLU A 199 -15.52 -11.25 22.94
C GLU A 199 -14.63 -10.89 24.14
N THR A 200 -13.39 -10.49 23.89
CA THR A 200 -12.41 -10.15 24.93
C THR A 200 -12.32 -8.66 25.24
N LYS A 201 -13.19 -7.83 24.64
CA LYS A 201 -13.26 -6.36 24.80
C LYS A 201 -11.93 -5.66 24.60
N GLN A 202 -11.16 -6.12 23.61
CA GLN A 202 -9.82 -5.55 23.35
C GLN A 202 -9.88 -4.16 22.69
N GLU A 203 -11.04 -3.75 22.21
CA GLU A 203 -11.28 -2.37 21.75
C GLU A 203 -11.00 -1.32 22.83
N ASP A 204 -11.09 -1.68 24.12
CA ASP A 204 -10.80 -0.76 25.25
C ASP A 204 -9.30 -0.73 25.60
N ASN A 205 -8.51 -1.69 25.11
CA ASN A 205 -7.09 -1.78 25.42
C ASN A 205 -6.24 -0.77 24.62
N PRO A 206 -5.07 -0.35 25.13
CA PRO A 206 -4.14 0.52 24.41
C PRO A 206 -3.45 -0.16 23.22
N ILE A 207 -3.47 -1.48 23.18
CA ILE A 207 -2.94 -2.33 22.10
C ILE A 207 -3.87 -3.54 21.90
N ILE A 208 -4.04 -3.98 20.68
CA ILE A 208 -4.81 -5.17 20.33
C ILE A 208 -3.86 -6.36 20.19
N LEU A 209 -4.12 -7.42 20.96
CA LEU A 209 -3.31 -8.65 20.99
C LEU A 209 -4.18 -9.85 20.64
N ILE A 210 -4.02 -10.38 19.43
CA ILE A 210 -4.84 -11.46 18.89
C ILE A 210 -3.98 -12.69 18.65
N GLU A 211 -4.55 -13.85 18.86
CA GLU A 211 -3.88 -15.13 18.63
C GLU A 211 -4.82 -16.15 18.00
N GLY A 212 -4.24 -17.07 17.25
CA GLY A 212 -5.01 -18.17 16.67
C GLY A 212 -4.17 -19.42 16.44
N GLN A 213 -4.83 -20.58 16.58
CA GLN A 213 -4.19 -21.86 16.36
C GLN A 213 -3.96 -22.08 14.86
N ASN A 214 -2.73 -22.47 14.52
CA ASN A 214 -2.30 -22.75 13.15
C ASN A 214 -2.45 -21.58 12.16
N TRP A 215 -2.45 -20.33 12.66
CA TRP A 215 -2.44 -19.17 11.78
C TRP A 215 -1.09 -19.03 11.10
N SER A 216 -1.10 -18.97 9.75
CA SER A 216 0.12 -18.89 8.95
C SER A 216 0.87 -17.57 9.14
N ALA A 217 2.17 -17.66 9.42
CA ALA A 217 3.07 -16.52 9.60
C ALA A 217 3.01 -15.52 8.41
N GLY A 218 2.85 -16.01 7.17
CA GLY A 218 2.76 -15.19 5.96
C GLY A 218 1.53 -14.27 5.91
N ILE A 219 0.50 -14.54 6.73
CA ILE A 219 -0.77 -13.79 6.74
C ILE A 219 -0.90 -12.89 7.97
N LEU A 220 -0.24 -13.20 9.09
CA LEU A 220 -0.39 -12.45 10.35
C LEU A 220 -0.22 -10.93 10.16
N GLY A 221 0.80 -10.53 9.40
CA GLY A 221 1.07 -9.12 9.14
C GLY A 221 0.00 -8.40 8.30
N LEU A 222 -0.74 -9.12 7.47
CA LEU A 222 -1.87 -8.57 6.72
C LEU A 222 -3.08 -8.37 7.64
N VAL A 223 -3.34 -9.34 8.51
CA VAL A 223 -4.41 -9.23 9.52
C VAL A 223 -4.10 -8.09 10.48
N ALA A 224 -2.86 -8.03 11.02
CA ALA A 224 -2.43 -6.95 11.91
C ALA A 224 -2.59 -5.57 11.27
N GLY A 225 -2.25 -5.43 9.98
CA GLY A 225 -2.42 -4.19 9.23
C GLY A 225 -3.88 -3.75 9.15
N LYS A 226 -4.78 -4.65 8.75
CA LYS A 226 -6.21 -4.35 8.61
C LYS A 226 -6.89 -4.05 9.96
N ILE A 227 -6.56 -4.78 11.02
CA ILE A 227 -7.07 -4.51 12.36
C ILE A 227 -6.54 -3.17 12.88
N LYS A 228 -5.24 -2.88 12.67
CA LYS A 228 -4.66 -1.57 13.03
C LYS A 228 -5.37 -0.41 12.31
N GLU A 229 -5.72 -0.57 11.04
CA GLU A 229 -6.46 0.44 10.27
C GLU A 229 -7.90 0.61 10.77
N GLU A 230 -8.58 -0.49 11.12
CA GLU A 230 -9.96 -0.49 11.57
C GLU A 230 -10.12 0.14 12.96
N PHE A 231 -9.23 -0.17 13.90
CA PHE A 231 -9.31 0.30 15.30
C PHE A 231 -8.39 1.47 15.62
N PHE A 232 -7.51 1.84 14.69
CA PHE A 232 -6.46 2.85 14.87
C PHE A 232 -5.62 2.65 16.14
N LYS A 233 -5.25 1.41 16.42
CA LYS A 233 -4.46 1.00 17.59
C LYS A 233 -3.27 0.13 17.20
N PRO A 234 -2.15 0.20 17.93
CA PRO A 234 -1.09 -0.80 17.77
C PRO A 234 -1.70 -2.20 17.86
N THR A 235 -1.30 -3.08 16.98
CA THR A 235 -1.90 -4.42 16.88
C THR A 235 -0.81 -5.47 16.69
N ILE A 236 -0.85 -6.52 17.48
CA ILE A 236 -0.03 -7.73 17.33
C ILE A 236 -0.95 -8.92 17.06
N VAL A 237 -0.65 -9.67 16.02
CA VAL A 237 -1.36 -10.92 15.67
C VAL A 237 -0.36 -12.07 15.74
N MET A 238 -0.74 -13.13 16.44
CA MET A 238 0.10 -14.28 16.74
C MET A 238 -0.50 -15.58 16.20
N GLY A 239 0.35 -16.41 15.63
CA GLY A 239 0.02 -17.78 15.24
C GLY A 239 0.69 -18.78 16.19
N ILE A 240 -0.09 -19.68 16.75
CA ILE A 240 0.34 -20.74 17.65
C ILE A 240 0.35 -22.05 16.87
N SER A 241 1.46 -22.76 16.89
CA SER A 241 1.59 -24.08 16.24
C SER A 241 2.51 -24.99 17.04
N SER A 242 2.68 -26.24 16.61
CA SER A 242 3.67 -27.15 17.20
C SER A 242 5.11 -26.63 17.11
N GLY A 243 5.41 -25.71 16.20
CA GLY A 243 6.70 -25.03 16.06
C GLY A 243 6.88 -23.82 17.01
N GLY A 244 5.93 -23.54 17.89
CA GLY A 244 5.94 -22.41 18.80
C GLY A 244 5.00 -21.28 18.40
N VAL A 245 5.28 -20.09 18.95
CA VAL A 245 4.49 -18.87 18.68
C VAL A 245 5.28 -17.91 17.80
N VAL A 246 4.69 -17.52 16.69
CA VAL A 246 5.20 -16.46 15.82
C VAL A 246 4.23 -15.29 15.81
N GLY A 247 4.73 -14.06 15.76
CA GLY A 247 3.91 -12.86 15.77
C GLY A 247 4.32 -11.83 14.75
N SER A 248 3.35 -11.04 14.31
CA SER A 248 3.58 -9.84 13.50
C SER A 248 2.80 -8.68 14.06
N GLY A 249 3.48 -7.55 14.22
CA GLY A 249 2.90 -6.32 14.76
C GLY A 249 2.83 -5.21 13.71
N ARG A 250 1.82 -4.36 13.86
CA ARG A 250 1.66 -3.10 13.15
C ARG A 250 1.32 -2.01 14.13
N SER A 251 1.88 -0.82 13.93
CA SER A 251 1.72 0.29 14.87
C SER A 251 1.07 1.51 14.23
N VAL A 252 0.64 2.41 15.07
CA VAL A 252 0.14 3.74 14.72
C VAL A 252 1.27 4.77 14.88
N PRO A 253 1.18 5.96 14.23
CA PRO A 253 2.13 7.04 14.46
C PRO A 253 2.28 7.36 15.97
N GLY A 254 3.50 7.62 16.40
CA GLY A 254 3.80 7.94 17.80
C GLY A 254 4.15 6.73 18.68
N PHE A 255 3.66 5.52 18.40
CA PHE A 255 4.02 4.33 19.18
C PHE A 255 5.08 3.49 18.48
N ASN A 256 6.28 3.42 19.07
CA ASN A 256 7.42 2.65 18.55
C ASN A 256 7.33 1.18 19.00
N LEU A 257 6.73 0.33 18.16
CA LEU A 257 6.49 -1.07 18.50
C LEU A 257 7.78 -1.88 18.64
N ILE A 258 8.78 -1.65 17.77
CA ILE A 258 10.05 -2.39 17.88
C ILE A 258 10.83 -2.03 19.15
N ALA A 259 10.80 -0.78 19.58
CA ALA A 259 11.42 -0.38 20.84
C ALA A 259 10.75 -1.06 22.05
N SER A 260 9.42 -1.24 22.01
CA SER A 260 8.68 -1.98 23.02
C SER A 260 9.14 -3.44 23.09
N LEU A 261 9.33 -4.13 21.96
CA LEU A 261 9.87 -5.49 21.93
C LEU A 261 11.33 -5.53 22.43
N GLN A 262 12.15 -4.55 22.04
CA GLN A 262 13.56 -4.45 22.49
C GLN A 262 13.69 -4.29 24.01
N SER A 263 12.67 -3.76 24.68
CA SER A 263 12.67 -3.57 26.14
C SER A 263 12.31 -4.84 26.94
N ILE A 264 11.91 -5.92 26.26
CA ILE A 264 11.54 -7.22 26.84
C ILE A 264 12.16 -8.39 26.06
N PRO A 265 13.49 -8.37 25.83
CA PRO A 265 14.17 -9.30 24.92
C PRO A 265 14.15 -10.77 25.42
N GLU A 266 13.88 -11.00 26.68
CA GLU A 266 13.81 -12.31 27.32
C GLU A 266 12.76 -13.23 26.69
N PHE A 267 11.68 -12.69 26.14
CA PHE A 267 10.60 -13.47 25.55
C PHE A 267 10.93 -14.06 24.16
N PHE A 268 11.94 -13.54 23.45
CA PHE A 268 12.09 -13.82 22.02
C PHE A 268 13.28 -14.73 21.69
N ASN A 269 13.05 -15.67 20.75
CA ASN A 269 14.12 -16.31 20.01
C ASN A 269 14.69 -15.37 18.94
N LYS A 270 13.80 -14.73 18.20
CA LYS A 270 14.13 -13.76 17.15
C LYS A 270 13.06 -12.66 17.15
N PHE A 271 13.48 -11.45 16.96
CA PHE A 271 12.59 -10.34 16.66
C PHE A 271 13.32 -9.30 15.83
N GLY A 272 12.56 -8.49 15.08
CA GLY A 272 13.10 -7.42 14.27
C GLY A 272 11.99 -6.63 13.60
N GLY A 273 12.38 -5.51 13.00
CA GLY A 273 11.47 -4.63 12.29
C GLY A 273 11.80 -3.16 12.47
N HIS A 274 10.80 -2.34 12.29
CA HIS A 274 10.83 -0.89 12.34
C HIS A 274 9.76 -0.38 13.33
N PRO A 275 9.74 0.93 13.67
CA PRO A 275 8.76 1.47 14.61
C PRO A 275 7.30 1.10 14.29
N GLN A 276 6.92 1.04 13.00
CA GLN A 276 5.55 0.81 12.55
C GLN A 276 5.23 -0.66 12.21
N ALA A 277 6.22 -1.55 12.09
CA ALA A 277 6.02 -2.94 11.71
C ALA A 277 7.12 -3.83 12.25
N CYS A 278 6.75 -4.94 12.91
CA CYS A 278 7.71 -5.89 13.46
C CYS A 278 7.24 -7.33 13.28
N GLY A 279 8.19 -8.24 13.42
CA GLY A 279 7.96 -9.68 13.49
C GLY A 279 8.79 -10.30 14.59
N PHE A 280 8.31 -11.38 15.18
CA PHE A 280 9.02 -12.08 16.25
C PHE A 280 8.62 -13.55 16.35
N SER A 281 9.45 -14.33 17.08
CA SER A 281 9.07 -15.63 17.59
C SER A 281 9.38 -15.72 19.09
N LEU A 282 8.45 -16.26 19.88
CA LEU A 282 8.67 -16.48 21.31
C LEU A 282 9.61 -17.67 21.54
N LYS A 283 10.34 -17.63 22.64
CA LYS A 283 11.20 -18.75 23.10
C LYS A 283 10.36 -19.96 23.51
N ASP A 284 9.27 -19.69 24.22
CA ASP A 284 8.37 -20.70 24.74
C ASP A 284 6.92 -20.22 24.61
N ALA A 285 6.04 -21.09 24.13
CA ALA A 285 4.62 -20.83 24.05
C ALA A 285 3.98 -20.64 25.45
N ALA A 286 4.54 -21.22 26.49
CA ALA A 286 4.09 -21.04 27.87
C ALA A 286 4.28 -19.61 28.38
N GLU A 287 5.18 -18.84 27.78
CA GLU A 287 5.41 -17.43 28.13
C GLU A 287 4.38 -16.46 27.50
N LEU A 288 3.49 -16.94 26.64
CA LEU A 288 2.51 -16.10 25.93
C LEU A 288 1.65 -15.24 26.89
N PRO A 289 1.13 -15.74 28.03
CA PRO A 289 0.38 -14.90 28.96
C PRO A 289 1.19 -13.75 29.54
N LYS A 290 2.43 -14.01 29.95
CA LYS A 290 3.35 -12.98 30.50
C LYS A 290 3.74 -11.97 29.43
N PHE A 291 4.01 -12.43 28.21
CA PHE A 291 4.26 -11.55 27.06
C PHE A 291 3.10 -10.61 26.81
N ARG A 292 1.85 -11.11 26.85
CA ARG A 292 0.64 -10.28 26.68
C ARG A 292 0.56 -9.20 27.76
N GLU A 293 0.75 -9.56 29.03
CA GLU A 293 0.75 -8.63 30.14
C GLU A 293 1.82 -7.55 29.98
N ALA A 294 3.06 -7.95 29.68
CA ALA A 294 4.16 -7.02 29.44
C ALA A 294 3.87 -6.05 28.29
N MET A 295 3.30 -6.53 27.18
CA MET A 295 2.95 -5.67 26.03
C MET A 295 1.80 -4.71 26.35
N LEU A 296 0.81 -5.12 27.12
CA LEU A 296 -0.28 -4.24 27.60
C LEU A 296 0.28 -3.12 28.48
N GLU A 297 1.20 -3.44 29.39
CA GLU A 297 1.87 -2.44 30.23
C GLU A 297 2.66 -1.43 29.40
N LYS A 298 3.49 -1.92 28.45
CA LYS A 298 4.28 -1.05 27.55
C LYS A 298 3.38 -0.14 26.72
N ALA A 299 2.30 -0.68 26.18
CA ALA A 299 1.36 0.10 25.40
C ALA A 299 0.64 1.16 26.25
N LYS A 300 0.23 0.83 27.47
CA LYS A 300 -0.42 1.78 28.39
C LYS A 300 0.44 3.02 28.62
N TYR A 301 1.74 2.84 28.81
CA TYR A 301 2.66 3.97 28.99
C TYR A 301 2.97 4.67 27.66
N GLY A 302 3.21 3.90 26.60
CA GLY A 302 3.65 4.43 25.31
C GLY A 302 2.57 5.12 24.49
N THR A 303 1.27 4.89 24.80
CA THR A 303 0.14 5.53 24.11
C THR A 303 -0.59 6.56 24.97
N LYS A 304 -0.17 6.76 26.23
CA LYS A 304 -0.87 7.61 27.21
C LYS A 304 -1.14 9.03 26.72
N ASP A 305 -0.13 9.61 26.03
CA ASP A 305 -0.20 10.99 25.57
C ASP A 305 -0.43 11.08 24.04
N LEU A 306 -0.81 9.96 23.41
CA LEU A 306 -1.10 9.92 21.98
C LEU A 306 -2.59 10.13 21.73
N ASP A 307 -2.90 11.01 20.80
CA ASP A 307 -4.22 11.05 20.19
C ASP A 307 -4.34 9.87 19.20
N LEU A 308 -5.10 8.86 19.59
CA LEU A 308 -5.41 7.68 18.79
C LEU A 308 -6.66 7.87 17.92
N THR A 309 -7.10 9.10 17.73
CA THR A 309 -8.19 9.42 16.79
C THR A 309 -7.60 9.49 15.37
N PRO A 310 -8.15 8.76 14.40
CA PRO A 310 -7.75 8.90 13.01
C PRO A 310 -7.90 10.35 12.54
N GLN A 311 -6.83 10.93 12.01
CA GLN A 311 -6.83 12.30 11.51
C GLN A 311 -6.62 12.29 10.01
N LEU A 312 -7.44 13.05 9.28
CA LEU A 312 -7.30 13.28 7.86
C LEU A 312 -6.67 14.66 7.64
N LYS A 313 -5.49 14.67 7.01
CA LYS A 313 -4.81 15.93 6.70
C LYS A 313 -5.36 16.52 5.42
N ILE A 314 -6.12 17.58 5.55
CA ILE A 314 -6.59 18.38 4.41
C ILE A 314 -5.49 19.34 3.99
N ASP A 315 -5.19 19.40 2.69
CA ASP A 315 -4.20 20.33 2.15
C ASP A 315 -4.79 21.71 1.93
N ILE A 316 -6.04 21.80 1.43
CA ILE A 316 -6.72 23.08 1.19
C ILE A 316 -8.24 22.91 1.13
N GLU A 317 -8.96 23.92 1.60
CA GLU A 317 -10.40 24.07 1.37
C GLU A 317 -10.65 24.81 0.05
N VAL A 318 -11.62 24.31 -0.75
CA VAL A 318 -11.91 24.83 -2.10
C VAL A 318 -13.41 24.96 -2.34
N ASN A 319 -13.80 25.86 -3.24
CA ASN A 319 -15.14 25.87 -3.81
C ASN A 319 -15.24 24.87 -4.97
N LEU A 320 -16.42 24.31 -5.22
CA LEU A 320 -16.59 23.34 -6.31
C LEU A 320 -16.31 23.91 -7.71
N GLU A 321 -16.37 25.23 -7.88
CA GLU A 321 -15.99 25.92 -9.13
C GLU A 321 -14.51 25.81 -9.44
N ASP A 322 -13.66 25.83 -8.38
CA ASP A 322 -12.20 25.72 -8.51
C ASP A 322 -11.79 24.31 -8.93
N VAL A 323 -12.65 23.30 -8.69
CA VAL A 323 -12.44 21.92 -9.13
C VAL A 323 -12.85 21.80 -10.60
N ASN A 324 -11.93 22.12 -11.49
CA ASN A 324 -12.13 22.16 -12.94
C ASN A 324 -10.98 21.46 -13.69
N TRP A 325 -11.11 21.34 -15.00
CA TRP A 325 -10.10 20.67 -15.84
C TRP A 325 -8.71 21.31 -15.74
N LYS A 326 -8.64 22.62 -15.56
CA LYS A 326 -7.35 23.30 -15.40
C LYS A 326 -6.63 22.83 -14.12
N LEU A 327 -7.35 22.67 -13.02
CA LEU A 327 -6.81 22.11 -11.79
C LEU A 327 -6.34 20.65 -12.04
N TYR A 328 -7.19 19.82 -12.64
CA TYR A 328 -6.84 18.44 -12.95
C TYR A 328 -5.58 18.34 -13.83
N ASP A 329 -5.46 19.12 -14.89
CA ASP A 329 -4.29 19.13 -15.77
C ASP A 329 -3.00 19.58 -15.05
N ILE A 330 -3.12 20.42 -14.01
CA ILE A 330 -1.99 20.79 -13.16
C ILE A 330 -1.60 19.60 -12.28
N LEU A 331 -2.57 18.92 -11.64
CA LEU A 331 -2.33 17.76 -10.79
C LEU A 331 -1.63 16.63 -11.54
N GLN A 332 -2.00 16.39 -12.79
CA GLN A 332 -1.35 15.39 -13.65
C GLN A 332 0.18 15.61 -13.80
N LYS A 333 0.67 16.84 -13.64
CA LYS A 333 2.11 17.15 -13.70
C LYS A 333 2.85 16.70 -12.43
N PHE A 334 2.13 16.52 -11.33
CA PHE A 334 2.70 16.04 -10.06
C PHE A 334 2.72 14.52 -9.96
N GLU A 335 2.04 13.80 -10.84
CA GLU A 335 2.10 12.34 -10.89
C GLU A 335 3.52 11.82 -11.21
N PRO A 336 3.83 10.57 -10.80
CA PRO A 336 2.98 9.62 -10.05
C PRO A 336 2.89 9.97 -8.57
N PHE A 337 1.70 9.86 -8.02
CA PHE A 337 1.46 9.98 -6.58
C PHE A 337 1.80 8.69 -5.84
N GLY A 338 2.10 8.79 -4.55
CA GLY A 338 2.46 7.67 -3.68
C GLY A 338 3.17 8.12 -2.41
N MET A 339 3.96 7.25 -1.81
CA MET A 339 4.71 7.59 -0.61
C MET A 339 5.60 8.80 -0.85
N GLY A 340 5.56 9.79 0.06
CA GLY A 340 6.37 11.02 -0.03
C GLY A 340 5.96 12.02 -1.11
N ASN A 341 4.99 11.66 -1.97
CA ASN A 341 4.36 12.52 -2.97
C ASN A 341 2.86 12.20 -2.99
N ALA A 342 2.17 12.51 -1.89
CA ALA A 342 0.75 12.23 -1.75
C ALA A 342 -0.09 13.02 -2.75
N GLU A 343 -1.20 12.43 -3.19
CA GLU A 343 -2.22 13.17 -3.93
C GLU A 343 -2.82 14.24 -3.02
N PRO A 344 -2.99 15.49 -3.49
CA PRO A 344 -3.59 16.54 -2.67
C PRO A 344 -5.02 16.21 -2.27
N LEU A 345 -5.32 16.40 -0.98
CA LEU A 345 -6.64 16.21 -0.42
C LEU A 345 -7.32 17.55 -0.18
N TYR A 346 -8.48 17.71 -0.79
CA TYR A 346 -9.29 18.91 -0.74
C TYR A 346 -10.43 18.76 0.25
N ALA A 347 -10.88 19.87 0.85
CA ALA A 347 -12.15 19.93 1.54
C ALA A 347 -13.11 20.89 0.83
N ALA A 348 -14.39 20.59 0.88
CA ALA A 348 -15.45 21.54 0.55
C ALA A 348 -16.56 21.42 1.59
N THR A 349 -16.99 22.55 2.14
CA THR A 349 -17.89 22.64 3.27
C THR A 349 -19.27 23.16 2.86
N GLY A 350 -20.31 22.84 3.64
CA GLY A 350 -21.68 23.33 3.42
C GLY A 350 -22.34 22.89 2.12
N LEU A 351 -21.89 21.77 1.54
CA LEU A 351 -22.44 21.22 0.29
C LEU A 351 -23.87 20.72 0.50
N THR A 352 -24.73 20.98 -0.45
CA THR A 352 -26.09 20.42 -0.46
C THR A 352 -26.09 19.12 -1.24
N VAL A 353 -26.56 18.05 -0.62
CA VAL A 353 -26.83 16.77 -1.28
C VAL A 353 -28.01 16.94 -2.24
N MET A 354 -27.82 16.62 -3.51
CA MET A 354 -28.85 16.64 -4.55
C MET A 354 -29.37 15.25 -4.87
N GLY A 355 -28.60 14.22 -4.59
CA GLY A 355 -28.96 12.82 -4.82
C GLY A 355 -27.94 11.88 -4.18
N VAL A 356 -28.44 10.69 -3.82
CA VAL A 356 -27.65 9.60 -3.23
C VAL A 356 -28.01 8.32 -3.97
N GLU A 357 -27.02 7.60 -4.46
CA GLU A 357 -27.18 6.34 -5.18
C GLU A 357 -26.19 5.31 -4.65
N PRO A 358 -26.64 4.23 -4.00
CA PRO A 358 -25.80 3.09 -3.70
C PRO A 358 -25.37 2.39 -5.00
N VAL A 359 -24.08 2.11 -5.14
CA VAL A 359 -23.50 1.52 -6.34
C VAL A 359 -22.53 0.39 -6.03
N GLY A 360 -22.18 -0.39 -7.05
CA GLY A 360 -21.29 -1.53 -6.93
C GLY A 360 -21.97 -2.79 -6.41
N LYS A 361 -21.18 -3.87 -6.31
CA LYS A 361 -21.66 -5.15 -5.79
C LYS A 361 -22.08 -4.98 -4.31
N ASP A 362 -23.26 -5.49 -3.97
CA ASP A 362 -23.84 -5.40 -2.61
C ASP A 362 -24.01 -3.97 -2.10
N SER A 363 -24.15 -2.97 -3.01
CA SER A 363 -24.33 -1.55 -2.65
C SER A 363 -23.25 -0.99 -1.71
N LYS A 364 -22.03 -1.51 -1.82
CA LYS A 364 -20.92 -1.16 -0.91
C LYS A 364 -20.34 0.25 -1.10
N HIS A 365 -20.68 0.92 -2.19
CA HIS A 365 -20.18 2.25 -2.51
C HIS A 365 -21.34 3.23 -2.63
N LEU A 366 -21.06 4.52 -2.47
CA LEU A 366 -22.05 5.58 -2.67
C LEU A 366 -21.63 6.52 -3.78
N ARG A 367 -22.55 6.86 -4.65
CA ARG A 367 -22.44 7.99 -5.55
C ARG A 367 -23.31 9.11 -5.01
N LEU A 368 -22.70 10.28 -4.79
CA LEU A 368 -23.45 11.46 -4.40
C LEU A 368 -23.42 12.48 -5.54
N LEU A 369 -24.51 13.22 -5.65
CA LEU A 369 -24.57 14.43 -6.44
C LEU A 369 -24.63 15.60 -5.46
N VAL A 370 -23.64 16.47 -5.50
CA VAL A 370 -23.50 17.57 -4.53
C VAL A 370 -23.43 18.92 -5.23
N LYS A 371 -23.98 19.94 -4.57
CA LYS A 371 -24.00 21.32 -5.04
C LYS A 371 -23.47 22.24 -3.94
N HIS A 372 -22.62 23.17 -4.30
CA HIS A 372 -22.27 24.28 -3.44
C HIS A 372 -23.29 25.44 -3.57
N ASN A 373 -23.04 26.58 -2.96
CA ASN A 373 -23.89 27.77 -3.04
C ASN A 373 -24.02 28.31 -4.48
N SER A 374 -23.09 27.99 -5.35
CA SER A 374 -23.09 28.27 -6.78
C SER A 374 -24.00 27.30 -7.57
N HIS A 375 -24.08 27.48 -8.87
CA HIS A 375 -24.81 26.57 -9.76
C HIS A 375 -24.03 25.30 -10.11
N VAL A 376 -22.78 25.17 -9.63
CA VAL A 376 -21.90 24.03 -9.95
C VAL A 376 -22.34 22.79 -9.18
N VAL A 377 -22.65 21.75 -9.92
CA VAL A 377 -22.97 20.42 -9.40
C VAL A 377 -21.81 19.48 -9.73
N ARG A 378 -21.40 18.64 -8.78
CA ARG A 378 -20.35 17.64 -8.97
C ARG A 378 -20.84 16.26 -8.59
N LYS A 379 -20.46 15.28 -9.41
CA LYS A 379 -20.60 13.87 -9.09
C LYS A 379 -19.45 13.45 -8.18
N THR A 380 -19.75 12.60 -7.22
CA THR A 380 -18.77 12.03 -6.32
C THR A 380 -18.83 10.52 -6.37
N ILE A 381 -17.78 9.86 -5.95
CA ILE A 381 -17.78 8.43 -5.61
C ILE A 381 -17.12 8.24 -4.25
N ALA A 382 -17.82 7.58 -3.34
CA ALA A 382 -17.37 7.25 -2.00
C ALA A 382 -17.24 5.73 -1.89
N PHE A 383 -16.02 5.22 -2.07
CA PHE A 383 -15.76 3.79 -2.07
C PHE A 383 -15.82 3.21 -0.66
N GLY A 384 -16.68 2.23 -0.46
CA GLY A 384 -16.87 1.55 0.83
C GLY A 384 -17.89 2.22 1.76
N PHE A 385 -18.36 3.42 1.47
CA PHE A 385 -19.27 4.18 2.34
C PHE A 385 -20.70 3.61 2.43
N GLY A 386 -21.06 2.68 1.57
CA GLY A 386 -22.29 1.88 1.69
C GLY A 386 -22.12 0.65 2.60
N ASP A 387 -20.91 0.33 3.04
CA ASP A 387 -20.62 -0.81 3.92
C ASP A 387 -20.76 -0.39 5.38
N ALA A 388 -21.84 -0.81 6.04
CA ALA A 388 -22.13 -0.48 7.45
C ALA A 388 -21.08 -1.01 8.44
N VAL A 389 -20.24 -1.97 8.05
CA VAL A 389 -19.13 -2.45 8.89
C VAL A 389 -17.99 -1.47 8.88
N LYS A 390 -17.71 -0.86 7.72
CA LYS A 390 -16.63 0.12 7.57
C LYS A 390 -17.04 1.51 8.02
N HIS A 391 -18.30 1.86 7.77
CA HIS A 391 -18.86 3.19 8.07
C HIS A 391 -20.16 3.05 8.85
N PRO A 392 -20.10 3.01 10.20
CA PRO A 392 -21.27 2.90 11.06
C PRO A 392 -22.28 4.05 10.91
N SER A 393 -21.84 5.19 10.37
CA SER A 393 -22.64 6.41 10.20
C SER A 393 -23.78 6.31 9.19
N ASN A 394 -24.00 5.14 8.57
CA ASN A 394 -25.08 4.90 7.59
C ASN A 394 -25.27 6.04 6.56
N TRP A 395 -24.25 6.36 5.83
CA TRP A 395 -24.25 7.41 4.80
C TRP A 395 -25.28 7.20 3.68
N SER A 396 -25.79 5.95 3.53
CA SER A 396 -26.90 5.64 2.62
C SER A 396 -28.21 6.29 3.03
N ALA A 397 -28.34 6.77 4.26
CA ALA A 397 -29.53 7.46 4.76
C ALA A 397 -29.58 8.96 4.41
N LEU A 398 -28.52 9.52 3.84
CA LEU A 398 -28.51 10.91 3.33
C LEU A 398 -29.65 11.15 2.34
N LYS A 399 -30.22 12.35 2.41
CA LYS A 399 -31.35 12.77 1.57
C LYS A 399 -31.02 14.04 0.79
N PRO A 400 -31.67 14.26 -0.36
CA PRO A 400 -31.61 15.55 -1.02
C PRO A 400 -32.01 16.68 -0.04
N GLY A 401 -31.19 17.73 0.00
CA GLY A 401 -31.32 18.85 0.92
C GLY A 401 -30.38 18.79 2.13
N ASP A 402 -29.86 17.63 2.50
CA ASP A 402 -28.89 17.52 3.60
C ASP A 402 -27.63 18.34 3.31
N LYS A 403 -27.07 18.91 4.36
CA LYS A 403 -25.81 19.66 4.30
C LYS A 403 -24.66 18.79 4.78
N ILE A 404 -23.63 18.67 3.95
CA ILE A 404 -22.44 17.87 4.25
C ILE A 404 -21.16 18.63 3.92
N ASP A 405 -20.09 18.25 4.58
CA ASP A 405 -18.71 18.59 4.22
C ASP A 405 -18.05 17.33 3.66
N LEU A 406 -17.24 17.49 2.63
CA LEU A 406 -16.50 16.42 2.00
C LEU A 406 -15.00 16.66 2.06
N ALA A 407 -14.26 15.60 2.35
CA ALA A 407 -12.84 15.51 2.02
C ALA A 407 -12.69 14.62 0.78
N PHE A 408 -11.94 15.07 -0.23
CA PHE A 408 -11.87 14.39 -1.52
C PHE A 408 -10.59 14.68 -2.29
N SER A 409 -10.21 13.77 -3.17
CA SER A 409 -9.27 14.01 -4.26
C SER A 409 -10.00 14.17 -5.60
N VAL A 410 -9.29 14.63 -6.63
CA VAL A 410 -9.88 14.99 -7.93
C VAL A 410 -9.52 13.95 -8.98
N GLY A 411 -10.46 13.10 -9.31
CA GLY A 411 -10.31 12.08 -10.33
C GLY A 411 -11.10 12.35 -11.61
N VAL A 412 -11.00 11.42 -12.55
CA VAL A 412 -11.76 11.41 -13.79
C VAL A 412 -12.49 10.08 -13.92
N ASN A 413 -13.78 10.16 -14.16
CA ASN A 413 -14.57 9.02 -14.61
C ASN A 413 -14.55 8.99 -16.13
N GLU A 414 -14.04 7.90 -16.70
CA GLU A 414 -14.01 7.69 -18.15
C GLU A 414 -14.87 6.49 -18.50
N TRP A 415 -15.93 6.73 -19.27
CA TRP A 415 -16.87 5.70 -19.70
C TRP A 415 -17.33 5.95 -21.11
N ASN A 416 -17.18 4.94 -21.99
CA ASN A 416 -17.55 5.02 -23.41
C ASN A 416 -16.99 6.25 -24.15
N GLY A 417 -15.73 6.65 -23.82
CA GLY A 417 -15.09 7.81 -24.44
C GLY A 417 -15.49 9.17 -23.84
N ASN A 418 -16.48 9.20 -22.95
CA ASN A 418 -16.82 10.41 -22.21
C ASN A 418 -15.95 10.53 -20.96
N ARG A 419 -15.38 11.72 -20.75
CA ARG A 419 -14.57 12.04 -19.57
C ARG A 419 -15.28 13.10 -18.73
N GLU A 420 -15.42 12.82 -17.45
CA GLU A 420 -16.07 13.72 -16.50
C GLU A 420 -15.23 13.80 -15.22
N LEU A 421 -15.04 15.03 -14.72
CA LEU A 421 -14.40 15.21 -13.40
C LEU A 421 -15.30 14.63 -12.32
N GLN A 422 -14.70 13.87 -11.42
CA GLN A 422 -15.36 13.22 -10.30
C GLN A 422 -14.59 13.46 -9.02
N LEU A 423 -15.30 13.75 -7.92
CA LEU A 423 -14.70 13.83 -6.61
C LEU A 423 -14.60 12.41 -6.03
N MET A 424 -13.39 12.00 -5.72
CA MET A 424 -13.10 10.73 -5.04
C MET A 424 -13.14 11.00 -3.54
N VAL A 425 -14.23 10.57 -2.88
CA VAL A 425 -14.48 10.94 -1.48
C VAL A 425 -13.66 10.07 -0.54
N ASP A 426 -12.89 10.71 0.31
CA ASP A 426 -12.13 10.10 1.40
C ASP A 426 -12.88 10.14 2.73
N ASP A 427 -13.65 11.22 2.99
CA ASP A 427 -14.47 11.32 4.19
C ASP A 427 -15.69 12.23 4.00
N ILE A 428 -16.72 12.00 4.82
CA ILE A 428 -17.97 12.74 4.84
C ILE A 428 -18.27 13.18 6.28
N ARG A 429 -18.69 14.43 6.44
CA ARG A 429 -19.20 14.95 7.70
C ARG A 429 -20.55 15.64 7.47
N ILE A 430 -21.52 15.48 8.36
CA ILE A 430 -22.71 16.33 8.38
C ILE A 430 -22.27 17.74 8.77
N SER A 431 -22.61 18.73 7.94
CA SER A 431 -22.29 20.13 8.28
C SER A 431 -23.02 20.55 9.54
N SER A 432 -22.29 21.02 10.53
CA SER A 432 -22.90 21.69 11.67
C SER A 432 -23.58 22.98 11.21
N PRO A 433 -24.74 23.39 11.76
CA PRO A 433 -25.26 24.72 11.53
C PRO A 433 -24.15 25.71 11.87
N SER A 434 -23.85 26.64 10.96
CA SER A 434 -22.81 27.64 11.16
C SER A 434 -23.06 28.41 12.46
N SER A 435 -22.42 28.02 13.56
CA SER A 435 -22.11 28.92 14.66
C SER A 435 -21.07 29.88 14.08
N GLY A 436 -21.42 31.16 13.97
CA GLY A 436 -20.49 32.18 13.51
C GLY A 436 -19.20 32.09 14.32
N GLU A 437 -18.09 32.25 13.61
CA GLU A 437 -16.73 32.49 14.12
C GLU A 437 -16.31 31.60 15.32
N ASP A 438 -15.72 30.44 15.00
CA ASP A 438 -14.49 30.03 15.68
C ASP A 438 -13.86 28.86 14.90
N GLY A 439 -12.61 29.09 14.50
CA GLY A 439 -11.86 28.18 13.66
C GLY A 439 -11.40 26.91 14.39
N GLY A 440 -11.21 25.85 13.65
CA GLY A 440 -10.34 24.75 14.01
C GLY A 440 -11.03 23.48 14.49
N GLY A 441 -11.94 22.94 13.73
CA GLY A 441 -12.37 21.55 13.90
C GLY A 441 -11.87 20.68 12.74
N GLY A 442 -10.84 19.88 12.96
CA GLY A 442 -10.39 18.91 11.98
C GLY A 442 -11.52 17.93 11.62
N ILE A 443 -11.57 17.50 10.35
CA ILE A 443 -12.42 16.40 9.93
C ILE A 443 -11.82 15.12 10.52
N CYS A 444 -12.57 14.40 11.36
CA CYS A 444 -12.14 13.15 11.97
C CYS A 444 -12.87 11.98 11.30
N ARG A 445 -12.14 10.88 11.11
CA ARG A 445 -12.71 9.59 10.67
C ARG A 445 -13.40 8.84 11.80
#